data_c01e097c4bb2c69c35d57e9f0c28496e
#
_entry.id   c01e097c4bb2c69c35d57e9f0c28496e
#
_cell.length_a   1.000
_cell.length_b   1.000
_cell.length_c   1.000
_cell.angle_alpha   90.00
_cell.angle_beta   90.00
_cell.angle_gamma   90.00
#
_symmetry.space_group_name_H-M   'P 1'
#
loop_
_entity.id
_entity.type
_entity.pdbx_description
1 polymer ?
#
loop_
_entity_poly.entity_id
_entity_poly.type
_entity_poly.pdbx_seq_one_letter_code
_entity_poly.pdbx_strand_id
1 'polypeptide(L)'
;MTEPDPNSEWLTRAWVDASVFALRPDYRVALIAADGIEPGRGDAGSEALLRDAEAAAREALTESAVDQLPEIAAWRDAYRAFGAKPQRTRNSVEALLRRVESGLPRINRLTDVYNAVSVLHRIPIGGEDLTRYAGPPRLVRAIGDEPFDTVAGGVDVVERPESGEVVWCDDAGVTCRRWNWRQARRTALRDDTTTALFILDALAPLTDADLQAAADDLCGHLTRLGTDVRITRRLVSNDAAPHQGD
;
A
#
# COMPACT_ATOMS: atom_id res chain seq x y z
N MET A 1 26.89 -20.95 2.92
CA MET A 1 26.34 -19.97 1.98
C MET A 1 24.83 -20.12 2.11
N THR A 2 24.19 -19.19 2.79
CA THR A 2 22.71 -19.13 2.85
C THR A 2 22.22 -18.77 1.45
N GLU A 3 21.30 -19.54 0.88
CA GLU A 3 20.63 -19.15 -0.36
C GLU A 3 20.05 -17.75 -0.19
N PRO A 4 20.17 -16.88 -1.19
CA PRO A 4 19.55 -15.56 -1.11
C PRO A 4 18.03 -15.74 -0.93
N ASP A 5 17.49 -15.02 0.04
CA ASP A 5 16.04 -14.99 0.28
C ASP A 5 15.35 -14.54 -1.02
N PRO A 6 14.49 -15.36 -1.63
CA PRO A 6 13.81 -15.02 -2.88
C PRO A 6 13.02 -13.69 -2.78
N ASN A 7 12.56 -13.32 -1.58
CA ASN A 7 11.89 -12.06 -1.35
C ASN A 7 12.83 -10.84 -1.41
N SER A 8 14.11 -11.04 -1.07
CA SER A 8 15.15 -10.02 -1.22
C SER A 8 15.37 -9.64 -2.69
N GLU A 9 15.29 -10.60 -3.61
CA GLU A 9 15.44 -10.35 -5.04
C GLU A 9 14.31 -9.48 -5.59
N TRP A 10 13.06 -9.77 -5.23
CA TRP A 10 11.89 -8.98 -5.64
C TRP A 10 12.00 -7.53 -5.20
N LEU A 11 12.31 -7.30 -3.93
CA LEU A 11 12.48 -5.95 -3.40
C LEU A 11 13.65 -5.21 -4.04
N THR A 12 14.78 -5.90 -4.28
CA THR A 12 15.97 -5.30 -4.91
C THR A 12 15.67 -4.81 -6.32
N ARG A 13 14.80 -5.49 -7.05
CA ARG A 13 14.40 -5.15 -8.42
C ARG A 13 13.19 -4.22 -8.50
N ALA A 14 12.52 -3.94 -7.37
CA ALA A 14 11.42 -2.97 -7.33
C ALA A 14 11.93 -1.56 -7.66
N TRP A 15 11.16 -0.76 -8.38
CA TRP A 15 11.57 0.59 -8.76
C TRP A 15 10.40 1.55 -8.93
N VAL A 16 10.72 2.83 -8.90
CA VAL A 16 9.79 3.94 -9.13
C VAL A 16 10.29 4.74 -10.33
N ASP A 17 9.42 4.99 -11.28
CA ASP A 17 9.75 5.73 -12.50
C ASP A 17 10.05 7.21 -12.22
N ALA A 18 11.01 7.79 -12.94
CA ALA A 18 11.40 9.19 -12.80
C ALA A 18 10.22 10.15 -13.03
N SER A 19 9.26 9.79 -13.88
CA SER A 19 8.05 10.60 -14.11
C SER A 19 7.12 10.66 -12.89
N VAL A 20 7.18 9.70 -11.97
CA VAL A 20 6.47 9.75 -10.69
C VAL A 20 7.16 10.73 -9.74
N PHE A 21 8.48 10.68 -9.65
CA PHE A 21 9.27 11.68 -8.88
C PHE A 21 9.16 13.08 -9.46
N ALA A 22 8.98 13.23 -10.78
CA ALA A 22 8.71 14.53 -11.39
C ALA A 22 7.37 15.13 -10.93
N LEU A 23 6.35 14.29 -10.63
CA LEU A 23 5.09 14.74 -10.03
C LEU A 23 5.23 15.09 -8.55
N ARG A 24 5.96 14.27 -7.81
CA ARG A 24 6.15 14.38 -6.37
C ARG A 24 7.61 14.06 -6.01
N PRO A 25 8.50 15.06 -6.04
CA PRO A 25 9.91 14.86 -5.68
C PRO A 25 10.12 14.39 -4.24
N ASP A 26 9.14 14.65 -3.38
CA ASP A 26 9.11 14.26 -1.97
C ASP A 26 8.55 12.84 -1.74
N TYR A 27 8.17 12.11 -2.78
CA TYR A 27 7.65 10.75 -2.66
C TYR A 27 8.71 9.77 -2.15
N ARG A 28 8.30 8.97 -1.20
CA ARG A 28 9.08 7.86 -0.64
C ARG A 28 8.16 6.67 -0.46
N VAL A 29 8.71 5.48 -0.61
CA VAL A 29 7.98 4.24 -0.34
C VAL A 29 8.83 3.27 0.45
N ALA A 30 8.27 2.73 1.53
CA ALA A 30 8.81 1.57 2.21
C ALA A 30 8.12 0.32 1.66
N LEU A 31 8.92 -0.60 1.11
CA LEU A 31 8.50 -1.90 0.66
C LEU A 31 8.89 -2.93 1.70
N ILE A 32 7.93 -3.76 2.13
CA ILE A 32 8.13 -4.80 3.14
C ILE A 32 7.64 -6.12 2.56
N ALA A 33 8.54 -7.06 2.38
CA ALA A 33 8.19 -8.45 2.06
C ALA A 33 8.20 -9.28 3.35
N ALA A 34 7.14 -10.02 3.58
CA ALA A 34 7.01 -10.95 4.70
C ALA A 34 6.69 -12.34 4.16
N ASP A 35 7.46 -13.34 4.60
CA ASP A 35 7.32 -14.74 4.22
C ASP A 35 7.20 -15.61 5.49
N GLY A 36 6.59 -16.78 5.37
CA GLY A 36 6.35 -17.69 6.49
C GLY A 36 5.18 -17.24 7.38
N ILE A 37 4.28 -16.43 6.83
CA ILE A 37 3.04 -16.04 7.53
C ILE A 37 2.14 -17.25 7.63
N GLU A 38 1.63 -17.54 8.85
CA GLU A 38 0.62 -18.54 9.05
C GLU A 38 -0.72 -18.06 8.47
N PRO A 39 -1.36 -18.84 7.58
CA PRO A 39 -2.66 -18.49 7.01
C PRO A 39 -3.71 -18.27 8.10
N GLY A 40 -4.64 -17.33 7.85
CA GLY A 40 -5.71 -17.12 8.83
C GLY A 40 -6.70 -16.02 8.48
N ARG A 41 -7.91 -16.23 8.96
CA ARG A 41 -8.96 -15.20 8.99
C ARG A 41 -8.64 -14.16 10.05
N GLY A 42 -9.41 -13.07 10.09
CA GLY A 42 -9.38 -12.13 11.21
C GLY A 42 -9.59 -12.83 12.54
N ASP A 43 -8.83 -12.43 13.55
CA ASP A 43 -8.83 -13.02 14.89
C ASP A 43 -9.01 -11.91 15.97
N ALA A 44 -8.98 -12.33 17.25
CA ALA A 44 -9.13 -11.38 18.34
C ALA A 44 -8.01 -10.32 18.39
N GLY A 45 -6.81 -10.64 17.91
CA GLY A 45 -5.67 -9.71 17.87
C GLY A 45 -5.86 -8.65 16.78
N SER A 46 -6.21 -9.05 15.56
CA SER A 46 -6.50 -8.12 14.47
C SER A 46 -7.73 -7.27 14.77
N GLU A 47 -8.78 -7.85 15.40
CA GLU A 47 -9.96 -7.10 15.83
C GLU A 47 -9.64 -6.04 16.91
N ALA A 48 -8.80 -6.38 17.90
CA ALA A 48 -8.38 -5.43 18.92
C ALA A 48 -7.61 -4.27 18.29
N LEU A 49 -6.67 -4.56 17.36
CA LEU A 49 -5.88 -3.56 16.69
C LEU A 49 -6.76 -2.60 15.84
N LEU A 50 -7.77 -3.14 15.14
CA LEU A 50 -8.73 -2.31 14.40
C LEU A 50 -9.52 -1.38 15.34
N ARG A 51 -9.96 -1.87 16.50
CA ARG A 51 -10.66 -1.04 17.49
C ARG A 51 -9.79 0.07 18.06
N ASP A 52 -8.54 -0.23 18.36
CA ASP A 52 -7.58 0.76 18.85
C ASP A 52 -7.34 1.85 17.78
N ALA A 53 -7.19 1.45 16.52
CA ALA A 53 -7.07 2.38 15.40
C ALA A 53 -8.33 3.23 15.21
N GLU A 54 -9.52 2.64 15.31
CA GLU A 54 -10.80 3.36 15.27
C GLU A 54 -10.92 4.38 16.40
N ALA A 55 -10.53 4.01 17.62
CA ALA A 55 -10.59 4.90 18.77
C ALA A 55 -9.64 6.10 18.62
N ALA A 56 -8.37 5.83 18.26
CA ALA A 56 -7.37 6.87 18.03
C ALA A 56 -7.77 7.82 16.87
N ALA A 57 -8.32 7.27 15.80
CA ALA A 57 -8.77 8.10 14.67
C ALA A 57 -9.98 8.96 15.03
N ARG A 58 -10.96 8.46 15.77
CA ARG A 58 -12.11 9.27 16.24
C ARG A 58 -11.64 10.44 17.09
N GLU A 59 -10.71 10.21 18.01
CA GLU A 59 -10.12 11.27 18.83
C GLU A 59 -9.46 12.34 17.95
N ALA A 60 -8.59 11.93 17.03
CA ALA A 60 -7.89 12.85 16.13
C ALA A 60 -8.84 13.64 15.20
N LEU A 61 -9.96 13.06 14.81
CA LEU A 61 -10.95 13.68 13.91
C LEU A 61 -11.94 14.60 14.63
N THR A 62 -11.89 14.72 15.96
CA THR A 62 -12.68 15.71 16.71
C THR A 62 -12.27 17.15 16.39
N GLU A 63 -10.99 17.36 16.06
CA GLU A 63 -10.41 18.69 15.82
C GLU A 63 -10.34 19.08 14.34
N SER A 64 -10.37 18.12 13.43
CA SER A 64 -10.17 18.37 12.00
C SER A 64 -10.95 17.41 11.11
N ALA A 65 -11.54 17.94 10.05
CA ALA A 65 -12.14 17.09 9.02
C ALA A 65 -11.07 16.28 8.28
N VAL A 66 -11.41 15.06 7.83
CA VAL A 66 -10.47 14.12 7.18
C VAL A 66 -9.69 14.77 6.02
N ASP A 67 -10.36 15.58 5.20
CA ASP A 67 -9.73 16.22 4.03
C ASP A 67 -8.91 17.47 4.37
N GLN A 68 -8.90 17.90 5.63
CA GLN A 68 -8.07 18.98 6.17
C GLN A 68 -6.80 18.46 6.86
N LEU A 69 -6.71 17.15 7.11
CA LEU A 69 -5.47 16.55 7.61
C LEU A 69 -4.35 16.77 6.58
N PRO A 70 -3.17 17.29 7.00
CA PRO A 70 -2.09 17.64 6.07
C PRO A 70 -1.64 16.47 5.18
N GLU A 71 -1.58 15.26 5.74
CA GLU A 71 -1.22 14.03 5.04
C GLU A 71 -2.25 13.72 3.94
N ILE A 72 -3.53 13.88 4.24
CA ILE A 72 -4.61 13.65 3.27
C ILE A 72 -4.65 14.74 2.20
N ALA A 73 -4.43 16.00 2.58
CA ALA A 73 -4.35 17.11 1.63
C ALA A 73 -3.23 16.90 0.60
N ALA A 74 -2.04 16.46 1.04
CA ALA A 74 -0.92 16.14 0.17
C ALA A 74 -1.25 15.06 -0.87
N TRP A 75 -1.92 13.99 -0.46
CA TRP A 75 -2.39 12.95 -1.38
C TRP A 75 -3.47 13.45 -2.34
N ARG A 76 -4.38 14.29 -1.90
CA ARG A 76 -5.39 14.90 -2.78
C ARG A 76 -4.75 15.79 -3.84
N ASP A 77 -3.67 16.50 -3.51
CA ASP A 77 -2.89 17.29 -4.47
C ASP A 77 -2.13 16.40 -5.46
N ALA A 78 -1.50 15.31 -4.99
CA ALA A 78 -0.87 14.33 -5.85
C ALA A 78 -1.86 13.73 -6.86
N TYR A 79 -3.08 13.38 -6.41
CA TYR A 79 -4.13 12.86 -7.30
C TYR A 79 -4.55 13.86 -8.38
N ARG A 80 -4.69 15.14 -8.03
CA ARG A 80 -4.98 16.22 -9.00
C ARG A 80 -3.88 16.36 -10.04
N ALA A 81 -2.61 16.21 -9.61
CA ALA A 81 -1.45 16.37 -10.48
C ALA A 81 -1.41 15.37 -11.64
N PHE A 82 -1.95 14.15 -11.46
CA PHE A 82 -2.09 13.19 -12.56
C PHE A 82 -3.51 13.08 -13.13
N GLY A 83 -4.41 14.03 -12.81
CA GLY A 83 -5.75 14.15 -13.43
C GLY A 83 -6.86 13.40 -12.68
N ALA A 84 -6.59 12.71 -11.58
CA ALA A 84 -7.64 12.08 -10.78
C ALA A 84 -8.45 13.13 -9.99
N LYS A 85 -9.70 12.79 -9.69
CA LYS A 85 -10.62 13.64 -8.93
C LYS A 85 -10.76 13.11 -7.50
N PRO A 86 -10.09 13.72 -6.50
CA PRO A 86 -10.09 13.21 -5.11
C PRO A 86 -11.48 13.05 -4.49
N GLN A 87 -12.47 13.82 -4.96
CA GLN A 87 -13.86 13.71 -4.51
C GLN A 87 -14.52 12.38 -4.94
N ARG A 88 -14.09 11.82 -6.08
CA ARG A 88 -14.60 10.56 -6.65
C ARG A 88 -13.72 9.37 -6.34
N THR A 89 -12.41 9.63 -6.22
CA THR A 89 -11.39 8.60 -6.02
C THR A 89 -10.48 9.04 -4.88
N ARG A 90 -10.60 8.38 -3.75
CA ARG A 90 -9.82 8.68 -2.54
C ARG A 90 -8.64 7.73 -2.44
N ASN A 91 -7.52 8.21 -1.90
CA ASN A 91 -6.46 7.31 -1.47
C ASN A 91 -6.96 6.36 -0.36
N SER A 92 -6.25 5.26 -0.12
CA SER A 92 -6.69 4.20 0.79
C SER A 92 -6.89 4.71 2.22
N VAL A 93 -5.96 5.49 2.78
CA VAL A 93 -6.08 5.98 4.15
C VAL A 93 -7.20 7.02 4.31
N GLU A 94 -7.44 7.91 3.33
CA GLU A 94 -8.63 8.78 3.36
C GLU A 94 -9.92 7.98 3.37
N ALA A 95 -9.97 6.90 2.57
CA ALA A 95 -11.15 6.04 2.51
C ALA A 95 -11.39 5.31 3.84
N LEU A 96 -10.33 4.86 4.53
CA LEU A 96 -10.41 4.24 5.86
C LEU A 96 -10.85 5.25 6.93
N LEU A 97 -10.19 6.41 7.02
CA LEU A 97 -10.52 7.46 8.00
C LEU A 97 -11.98 7.91 7.91
N ARG A 98 -12.54 8.02 6.71
CA ARG A 98 -13.97 8.37 6.52
C ARG A 98 -14.95 7.29 6.97
N ARG A 99 -14.47 6.07 7.20
CA ARG A 99 -15.30 4.94 7.66
C ARG A 99 -15.21 4.72 9.17
N VAL A 100 -14.32 5.39 9.87
CA VAL A 100 -14.05 5.15 11.30
C VAL A 100 -15.30 5.20 12.17
N GLU A 101 -16.23 6.11 11.89
CA GLU A 101 -17.50 6.21 12.62
C GLU A 101 -18.41 4.99 12.44
N SER A 102 -18.42 4.41 11.24
CA SER A 102 -19.22 3.21 10.92
C SER A 102 -18.45 1.90 11.12
N GLY A 103 -17.19 2.00 11.50
CA GLY A 103 -16.25 0.88 11.65
C GLY A 103 -15.40 0.61 10.41
N LEU A 104 -14.13 0.27 10.65
CA LEU A 104 -13.21 -0.17 9.61
C LEU A 104 -13.67 -1.52 9.03
N PRO A 105 -13.33 -1.86 7.79
CA PRO A 105 -13.67 -3.15 7.23
C PRO A 105 -12.93 -4.28 7.98
N ARG A 106 -13.59 -5.42 8.16
CA ARG A 106 -13.04 -6.69 8.66
C ARG A 106 -12.99 -7.63 7.46
N ILE A 107 -11.80 -7.95 6.96
CA ILE A 107 -11.62 -8.67 5.70
C ILE A 107 -10.90 -10.00 5.93
N ASN A 108 -9.63 -9.94 6.28
CA ASN A 108 -8.79 -11.05 6.71
C ASN A 108 -7.68 -10.50 7.61
N ARG A 109 -7.00 -11.38 8.34
CA ARG A 109 -6.02 -11.00 9.36
C ARG A 109 -4.96 -10.02 8.85
N LEU A 110 -4.38 -10.28 7.67
CA LEU A 110 -3.34 -9.42 7.09
C LEU A 110 -3.90 -8.04 6.69
N THR A 111 -5.05 -8.03 6.05
CA THR A 111 -5.71 -6.77 5.63
C THR A 111 -6.13 -5.96 6.85
N ASP A 112 -6.64 -6.60 7.88
CA ASP A 112 -7.07 -5.93 9.11
C ASP A 112 -5.87 -5.29 9.83
N VAL A 113 -4.74 -5.99 9.91
CA VAL A 113 -3.49 -5.49 10.50
C VAL A 113 -2.97 -4.26 9.76
N TYR A 114 -2.77 -4.35 8.43
CA TYR A 114 -2.21 -3.19 7.73
C TYR A 114 -3.19 -2.02 7.63
N ASN A 115 -4.51 -2.25 7.60
CA ASN A 115 -5.49 -1.18 7.66
C ASN A 115 -5.45 -0.44 9.00
N ALA A 116 -5.29 -1.16 10.10
CA ALA A 116 -5.15 -0.54 11.42
C ALA A 116 -3.88 0.31 11.50
N VAL A 117 -2.73 -0.22 11.09
CA VAL A 117 -1.45 0.54 11.03
C VAL A 117 -1.56 1.74 10.10
N SER A 118 -2.21 1.58 8.93
CA SER A 118 -2.48 2.69 8.00
C SER A 118 -3.22 3.84 8.66
N VAL A 119 -4.25 3.53 9.43
CA VAL A 119 -5.07 4.53 10.16
C VAL A 119 -4.28 5.18 11.29
N LEU A 120 -3.57 4.38 12.11
CA LEU A 120 -2.79 4.87 13.25
C LEU A 120 -1.69 5.85 12.82
N HIS A 121 -0.99 5.54 11.73
CA HIS A 121 0.10 6.37 11.20
C HIS A 121 -0.33 7.35 10.11
N ARG A 122 -1.62 7.36 9.69
CA ARG A 122 -2.17 8.18 8.60
C ARG A 122 -1.40 8.07 7.29
N ILE A 123 -0.94 6.86 6.99
CA ILE A 123 -0.16 6.54 5.79
C ILE A 123 -0.93 5.55 4.92
N PRO A 124 -1.05 5.76 3.59
CA PRO A 124 -1.57 4.73 2.70
C PRO A 124 -0.72 3.48 2.75
N ILE A 125 -1.33 2.35 3.07
CA ILE A 125 -0.69 1.03 3.00
C ILE A 125 -1.51 0.14 2.07
N GLY A 126 -0.82 -0.53 1.15
CA GLY A 126 -1.35 -1.62 0.35
C GLY A 126 -0.70 -2.94 0.76
N GLY A 127 -1.46 -4.03 0.76
CA GLY A 127 -0.93 -5.38 0.99
C GLY A 127 -1.30 -6.28 -0.19
N GLU A 128 -0.32 -7.01 -0.74
CA GLU A 128 -0.49 -7.84 -1.93
C GLU A 128 0.18 -9.21 -1.74
N ASP A 129 -0.42 -10.26 -2.30
CA ASP A 129 0.12 -11.62 -2.29
C ASP A 129 1.31 -11.70 -3.27
N LEU A 130 2.52 -11.78 -2.73
CA LEU A 130 3.76 -11.77 -3.52
C LEU A 130 3.91 -13.02 -4.39
N THR A 131 3.28 -14.13 -4.03
CA THR A 131 3.28 -15.36 -4.84
C THR A 131 2.50 -15.21 -6.15
N ARG A 132 1.69 -14.18 -6.27
CA ARG A 132 0.85 -13.88 -7.44
C ARG A 132 1.48 -12.84 -8.38
N TYR A 133 2.66 -12.33 -8.03
CA TYR A 133 3.37 -11.39 -8.88
C TYR A 133 4.03 -12.09 -10.08
N ALA A 134 3.99 -11.42 -11.22
CA ALA A 134 4.73 -11.78 -12.42
C ALA A 134 5.82 -10.72 -12.68
N GLY A 135 7.02 -10.92 -12.18
CA GLY A 135 8.09 -9.92 -12.26
C GLY A 135 8.05 -8.88 -11.13
N PRO A 136 9.07 -8.00 -11.05
CA PRO A 136 9.24 -7.06 -9.94
C PRO A 136 8.17 -5.98 -9.90
N PRO A 137 7.75 -5.54 -8.70
CA PRO A 137 6.83 -4.43 -8.56
C PRO A 137 7.45 -3.12 -9.03
N ARG A 138 6.67 -2.31 -9.74
CA ARG A 138 7.11 -1.00 -10.21
C ARG A 138 5.98 0.03 -10.15
N LEU A 139 6.32 1.24 -9.75
CA LEU A 139 5.40 2.38 -9.77
C LEU A 139 5.71 3.24 -10.98
N VAL A 140 4.74 3.36 -11.88
CA VAL A 140 4.92 4.03 -13.18
C VAL A 140 3.73 4.93 -13.54
N ARG A 141 3.91 5.74 -14.59
CA ARG A 141 2.81 6.39 -15.29
C ARG A 141 2.28 5.46 -16.37
N ALA A 142 1.03 5.04 -16.25
CA ALA A 142 0.40 4.12 -17.19
C ALA A 142 0.39 4.68 -18.61
N ILE A 143 0.57 3.81 -19.61
CA ILE A 143 0.37 4.16 -21.03
C ILE A 143 -1.11 4.06 -21.44
N GLY A 144 -1.93 3.31 -20.68
CA GLY A 144 -3.37 3.23 -20.83
C GLY A 144 -3.88 1.92 -21.41
N ASP A 145 -3.02 0.95 -21.66
CA ASP A 145 -3.38 -0.37 -22.19
C ASP A 145 -3.05 -1.55 -21.25
N GLU A 146 -2.45 -1.25 -20.08
CA GLU A 146 -2.14 -2.27 -19.07
C GLU A 146 -3.43 -2.88 -18.51
N PRO A 147 -3.53 -4.22 -18.44
CA PRO A 147 -4.71 -4.87 -17.88
C PRO A 147 -4.78 -4.68 -16.36
N PHE A 148 -5.97 -4.43 -15.86
CA PHE A 148 -6.29 -4.37 -14.44
C PHE A 148 -7.49 -5.27 -14.16
N ASP A 149 -7.29 -6.41 -13.54
CA ASP A 149 -8.35 -7.34 -13.17
C ASP A 149 -9.08 -6.88 -11.90
N THR A 150 -10.39 -6.81 -11.98
CA THR A 150 -11.22 -6.32 -10.88
C THR A 150 -12.63 -6.93 -10.94
N VAL A 151 -13.49 -6.50 -10.03
CA VAL A 151 -14.91 -6.89 -10.00
C VAL A 151 -15.76 -5.64 -10.19
N ALA A 152 -16.67 -5.68 -11.15
CA ALA A 152 -17.69 -4.65 -11.36
C ALA A 152 -19.08 -5.31 -11.38
N GLY A 153 -19.97 -4.83 -10.50
CA GLY A 153 -21.31 -5.41 -10.41
C GLY A 153 -21.35 -6.90 -10.04
N GLY A 154 -20.34 -7.40 -9.32
CA GLY A 154 -20.23 -8.83 -8.95
C GLY A 154 -19.66 -9.73 -10.06
N VAL A 155 -19.25 -9.17 -11.19
CA VAL A 155 -18.66 -9.89 -12.32
C VAL A 155 -17.19 -9.55 -12.48
N ASP A 156 -16.39 -10.55 -12.81
CA ASP A 156 -14.97 -10.36 -13.13
C ASP A 156 -14.83 -9.56 -14.43
N VAL A 157 -14.09 -8.47 -14.37
CA VAL A 157 -13.81 -7.61 -15.52
C VAL A 157 -12.34 -7.24 -15.58
N VAL A 158 -11.86 -6.91 -16.78
CA VAL A 158 -10.56 -6.30 -16.98
C VAL A 158 -10.78 -4.84 -17.39
N GLU A 159 -10.41 -3.93 -16.50
CA GLU A 159 -10.36 -2.49 -16.77
C GLU A 159 -8.97 -2.11 -17.31
N ARG A 160 -8.83 -0.87 -17.79
CA ARG A 160 -7.56 -0.26 -18.13
C ARG A 160 -7.41 1.07 -17.41
N PRO A 161 -6.20 1.46 -16.96
CA PRO A 161 -5.97 2.80 -16.44
C PRO A 161 -6.11 3.85 -17.55
N GLU A 162 -6.30 5.10 -17.18
CA GLU A 162 -6.14 6.19 -18.12
C GLU A 162 -4.65 6.45 -18.38
N SER A 163 -4.29 6.84 -19.60
CA SER A 163 -2.91 7.23 -19.90
C SER A 163 -2.44 8.34 -18.97
N GLY A 164 -1.27 8.16 -18.35
CA GLY A 164 -0.72 9.06 -17.35
C GLY A 164 -1.22 8.84 -15.92
N GLU A 165 -2.12 7.88 -15.68
CA GLU A 165 -2.47 7.46 -14.31
C GLU A 165 -1.24 6.88 -13.61
N VAL A 166 -1.03 7.19 -12.33
CA VAL A 166 0.04 6.55 -11.55
C VAL A 166 -0.45 5.20 -11.05
N VAL A 167 0.29 4.14 -11.37
CA VAL A 167 -0.09 2.75 -11.05
C VAL A 167 1.08 1.95 -10.54
N TRP A 168 0.84 1.08 -9.57
CA TRP A 168 1.70 -0.06 -9.31
C TRP A 168 1.39 -1.16 -10.31
N CYS A 169 2.41 -1.81 -10.84
CA CYS A 169 2.27 -2.91 -11.79
C CYS A 169 3.43 -3.90 -11.70
N ASP A 170 3.22 -5.07 -12.29
CA ASP A 170 4.21 -6.09 -12.59
C ASP A 170 4.17 -6.42 -14.10
N ASP A 171 4.78 -7.53 -14.53
CA ASP A 171 4.81 -7.90 -15.96
C ASP A 171 3.46 -8.41 -16.49
N ALA A 172 2.52 -8.75 -15.60
CA ALA A 172 1.18 -9.19 -15.98
C ALA A 172 0.15 -8.05 -16.04
N GLY A 173 0.46 -6.86 -15.51
CA GLY A 173 -0.42 -5.70 -15.54
C GLY A 173 -0.46 -4.92 -14.23
N VAL A 174 -1.50 -4.10 -14.08
CA VAL A 174 -1.66 -3.23 -12.91
C VAL A 174 -2.01 -4.05 -11.66
N THR A 175 -1.31 -3.81 -10.56
CA THR A 175 -1.58 -4.39 -9.25
C THR A 175 -2.32 -3.41 -8.34
N CYS A 176 -2.08 -2.09 -8.48
CA CYS A 176 -2.85 -1.06 -7.78
C CYS A 176 -3.03 0.17 -8.66
N ARG A 177 -4.30 0.61 -8.83
CA ARG A 177 -4.67 1.81 -9.60
C ARG A 177 -4.56 3.08 -8.78
N ARG A 178 -4.29 4.18 -9.49
CA ARG A 178 -4.23 5.55 -8.95
C ARG A 178 -3.38 5.62 -7.69
N TRP A 179 -2.15 5.11 -7.83
CA TRP A 179 -1.15 5.06 -6.77
C TRP A 179 -1.50 4.06 -5.66
N ASN A 180 -2.50 4.40 -4.85
CA ASN A 180 -2.91 3.63 -3.67
C ASN A 180 -4.44 3.66 -3.46
N TRP A 181 -5.20 3.60 -4.58
CA TRP A 181 -6.66 3.63 -4.51
C TRP A 181 -7.30 2.26 -4.42
N ARG A 182 -7.03 1.39 -5.40
CA ARG A 182 -7.69 0.08 -5.53
C ARG A 182 -6.74 -0.96 -6.08
N GLN A 183 -6.58 -2.06 -5.33
CA GLN A 183 -5.76 -3.19 -5.71
C GLN A 183 -6.46 -4.10 -6.70
N ALA A 184 -5.67 -4.79 -7.53
CA ALA A 184 -6.14 -5.83 -8.42
C ALA A 184 -6.60 -7.06 -7.63
N ARG A 185 -7.55 -7.79 -8.17
CA ARG A 185 -8.03 -9.03 -7.56
C ARG A 185 -6.97 -10.14 -7.61
N ARG A 186 -6.14 -10.14 -8.64
CA ARG A 186 -5.09 -11.14 -8.86
C ARG A 186 -4.11 -11.19 -7.69
N THR A 187 -3.64 -10.04 -7.23
CA THR A 187 -2.64 -9.90 -6.17
C THR A 187 -3.26 -9.63 -4.79
N ALA A 188 -4.60 -9.66 -4.67
CA ALA A 188 -5.25 -9.41 -3.39
C ALA A 188 -4.86 -10.44 -2.32
N LEU A 189 -4.62 -9.97 -1.10
CA LEU A 189 -4.41 -10.83 0.07
C LEU A 189 -5.67 -11.67 0.35
N ARG A 190 -5.46 -12.92 0.75
CA ARG A 190 -6.51 -13.89 1.08
C ARG A 190 -6.23 -14.56 2.42
N ASP A 191 -7.19 -15.33 2.89
CA ASP A 191 -7.05 -16.10 4.13
C ASP A 191 -5.91 -17.13 4.07
N ASP A 192 -5.49 -17.54 2.86
CA ASP A 192 -4.44 -18.54 2.60
C ASP A 192 -3.09 -17.93 2.20
N THR A 193 -2.94 -16.60 2.18
CA THR A 193 -1.68 -15.94 1.84
C THR A 193 -0.62 -16.20 2.91
N THR A 194 0.56 -16.68 2.48
CA THR A 194 1.73 -16.95 3.33
C THR A 194 2.93 -16.05 3.05
N THR A 195 2.94 -15.40 1.89
CA THR A 195 4.00 -14.48 1.46
C THR A 195 3.37 -13.21 0.92
N ALA A 196 3.65 -12.08 1.55
CA ALA A 196 3.00 -10.81 1.24
C ALA A 196 4.00 -9.68 1.01
N LEU A 197 3.65 -8.77 0.10
CA LEU A 197 4.28 -7.47 -0.06
C LEU A 197 3.38 -6.40 0.55
N PHE A 198 3.97 -5.54 1.38
CA PHE A 198 3.32 -4.33 1.87
C PHE A 198 4.03 -3.10 1.31
N ILE A 199 3.23 -2.14 0.85
CA ILE A 199 3.65 -0.91 0.19
C ILE A 199 3.16 0.25 1.05
N LEU A 200 4.08 0.98 1.68
CA LEU A 200 3.79 2.13 2.52
C LEU A 200 4.20 3.39 1.76
N ASP A 201 3.23 4.11 1.24
CA ASP A 201 3.43 5.29 0.42
C ASP A 201 3.47 6.57 1.28
N ALA A 202 4.53 7.38 1.19
CA ALA A 202 4.68 8.60 1.96
C ALA A 202 4.94 9.83 1.08
N LEU A 203 4.28 10.94 1.46
CA LEU A 203 4.52 12.29 0.94
C LEU A 203 4.74 13.23 2.13
N ALA A 204 5.38 14.38 1.92
CA ALA A 204 5.35 15.43 2.93
C ALA A 204 3.89 15.81 3.27
N PRO A 205 3.55 16.09 4.54
CA PRO A 205 4.48 16.39 5.65
C PRO A 205 5.03 15.18 6.41
N LEU A 206 4.63 13.94 6.09
CA LEU A 206 5.22 12.76 6.75
C LEU A 206 6.74 12.76 6.56
N THR A 207 7.47 12.61 7.66
CA THR A 207 8.93 12.54 7.66
C THR A 207 9.42 11.12 7.40
N ASP A 208 10.75 10.96 7.19
CA ASP A 208 11.36 9.63 7.11
C ASP A 208 11.22 8.86 8.41
N ALA A 209 11.25 9.56 9.56
CA ALA A 209 11.03 8.95 10.86
C ALA A 209 9.60 8.43 11.02
N ASP A 210 8.59 9.15 10.51
CA ASP A 210 7.19 8.71 10.54
C ASP A 210 6.99 7.47 9.66
N LEU A 211 7.58 7.46 8.46
CA LEU A 211 7.54 6.30 7.56
C LEU A 211 8.23 5.09 8.18
N GLN A 212 9.39 5.30 8.80
CA GLN A 212 10.11 4.23 9.50
C GLN A 212 9.32 3.68 10.69
N ALA A 213 8.69 4.56 11.49
CA ALA A 213 7.85 4.16 12.62
C ALA A 213 6.65 3.31 12.17
N ALA A 214 5.97 3.71 11.09
CA ALA A 214 4.88 2.92 10.51
C ALA A 214 5.36 1.55 9.99
N ALA A 215 6.54 1.52 9.36
CA ALA A 215 7.14 0.28 8.88
C ALA A 215 7.55 -0.65 10.04
N ASP A 216 8.11 -0.11 11.12
CA ASP A 216 8.49 -0.88 12.31
C ASP A 216 7.28 -1.45 13.03
N ASP A 217 6.22 -0.66 13.17
CA ASP A 217 4.96 -1.09 13.77
C ASP A 217 4.32 -2.22 12.96
N LEU A 218 4.20 -2.06 11.65
CA LEU A 218 3.69 -3.13 10.78
C LEU A 218 4.52 -4.41 10.90
N CYS A 219 5.86 -4.31 10.84
CA CYS A 219 6.74 -5.47 11.00
C CYS A 219 6.58 -6.15 12.36
N GLY A 220 6.42 -5.36 13.44
CA GLY A 220 6.16 -5.89 14.77
C GLY A 220 4.87 -6.69 14.85
N HIS A 221 3.84 -6.32 14.12
CA HIS A 221 2.61 -7.11 14.00
C HIS A 221 2.80 -8.34 13.12
N LEU A 222 3.45 -8.22 11.96
CA LEU A 222 3.67 -9.32 11.02
C LEU A 222 4.50 -10.46 11.63
N THR A 223 5.54 -10.16 12.42
CA THR A 223 6.37 -11.17 13.09
C THR A 223 5.61 -12.05 14.07
N ARG A 224 4.43 -11.62 14.55
CA ARG A 224 3.57 -12.40 15.43
C ARG A 224 2.60 -13.31 14.68
N LEU A 225 2.58 -13.25 13.36
CA LEU A 225 1.66 -14.01 12.52
C LEU A 225 2.21 -15.37 12.07
N GLY A 226 3.27 -15.86 12.69
CA GLY A 226 3.87 -17.16 12.45
C GLY A 226 5.13 -17.34 13.28
N THR A 227 5.61 -18.58 13.41
CA THR A 227 6.81 -18.91 14.18
C THR A 227 8.11 -18.56 13.46
N ASP A 228 8.08 -18.56 12.12
CA ASP A 228 9.26 -18.41 11.26
C ASP A 228 9.10 -17.28 10.24
N VAL A 229 8.38 -16.22 10.61
CA VAL A 229 8.17 -15.06 9.72
C VAL A 229 9.50 -14.34 9.45
N ARG A 230 9.84 -14.25 8.19
CA ARG A 230 11.02 -13.52 7.70
C ARG A 230 10.57 -12.22 7.05
N ILE A 231 11.22 -11.13 7.41
CA ILE A 231 10.89 -9.80 6.88
C ILE A 231 12.11 -9.21 6.21
N THR A 232 11.91 -8.76 4.97
CA THR A 232 12.88 -7.98 4.22
C THR A 232 12.28 -6.62 3.90
N ARG A 233 13.08 -5.55 3.99
CA ARG A 233 12.63 -4.17 3.78
C ARG A 233 13.50 -3.45 2.78
N ARG A 234 12.90 -2.53 2.03
CA ARG A 234 13.60 -1.58 1.18
C ARG A 234 12.90 -0.22 1.18
N LEU A 235 13.67 0.84 1.35
CA LEU A 235 13.21 2.21 1.11
C LEU A 235 13.59 2.63 -0.32
N VAL A 236 12.65 3.23 -1.05
CA VAL A 236 12.89 3.85 -2.35
C VAL A 236 12.48 5.32 -2.25
N SER A 237 13.38 6.21 -2.67
CA SER A 237 13.18 7.66 -2.72
C SER A 237 13.85 8.20 -3.98
N ASN A 238 13.60 9.47 -4.27
CA ASN A 238 14.23 10.14 -5.41
C ASN A 238 15.77 10.14 -5.35
N ASP A 239 16.33 10.28 -4.14
CA ASP A 239 17.79 10.31 -3.92
C ASP A 239 18.45 8.92 -4.06
N ALA A 240 17.65 7.85 -3.93
CA ALA A 240 18.10 6.47 -4.02
C ALA A 240 17.78 5.81 -5.38
N ALA A 241 17.15 6.54 -6.31
CA ALA A 241 16.90 6.04 -7.65
C ALA A 241 18.25 5.86 -8.37
N PRO A 242 18.56 4.65 -8.89
CA PRO A 242 19.73 4.52 -9.76
C PRO A 242 19.49 5.44 -10.96
N HIS A 243 20.43 6.35 -11.22
CA HIS A 243 20.46 7.07 -12.48
C HIS A 243 20.47 6.00 -13.58
N GLN A 244 19.40 5.85 -14.31
CA GLN A 244 19.37 5.12 -15.57
C GLN A 244 20.17 5.98 -16.55
N GLY A 245 21.49 5.80 -16.51
CA GLY A 245 22.41 6.36 -17.48
C GLY A 245 22.61 5.33 -18.58
N ASP A 246 22.33 5.78 -19.78
CA ASP A 246 22.74 5.28 -21.11
C ASP A 246 22.51 3.80 -21.44
#